data_a2858fa96e2a55dd09b4ed0fed6e4130
#
_entry.id   a2858fa96e2a55dd09b4ed0fed6e4130
#
_cell.length_a   1.000
_cell.length_b   1.000
_cell.length_c   1.000
_cell.angle_alpha   90.00
_cell.angle_beta   90.00
_cell.angle_gamma   90.00
#
_symmetry.space_group_name_H-M   'P 1'
#
loop_
_entity.id
_entity.type
_entity.pdbx_description
1 polymer ?
#
loop_
_entity_poly.entity_id
_entity_poly.type
_entity_poly.pdbx_seq_one_letter_code
_entity_poly.pdbx_strand_id
1 'polypeptide(L)'
;MTNALEIRNLKKSFGNLEVIKDLSLTAKKGEVICIIGTSGSGKSTLLRCVNLLETPDSGEVYVNGELIKMKKDKNGKLIPVEQNQVDRIRSKLSMVFQDFNLWSHMTVLQNVIEAPIHVQKIEKNVARKNGYLLLEKVGIAEKADQYPSKLSGGQQQ
;
A
#
# COMPACT_ATOMS: atom_id res chain seq x y z
N MET A 1 21.34 5.00 -12.14
CA MET A 1 19.88 5.24 -11.98
C MET A 1 19.45 4.56 -10.70
N THR A 2 18.76 5.25 -9.81
CA THR A 2 18.24 4.67 -8.54
C THR A 2 17.02 3.82 -8.83
N ASN A 3 16.96 2.60 -8.23
CA ASN A 3 15.79 1.75 -8.29
C ASN A 3 14.62 2.41 -7.54
N ALA A 4 13.41 2.31 -8.09
CA ALA A 4 12.19 2.75 -7.40
C ALA A 4 11.86 1.83 -6.21
N LEU A 5 12.11 0.53 -6.39
CA LEU A 5 11.99 -0.48 -5.36
C LEU A 5 13.17 -1.45 -5.45
N GLU A 6 13.72 -1.81 -4.29
CA GLU A 6 14.70 -2.90 -4.21
C GLU A 6 14.42 -3.72 -2.94
N ILE A 7 14.31 -5.01 -3.12
CA ILE A 7 14.10 -5.99 -2.06
C ILE A 7 15.31 -6.92 -2.07
N ARG A 8 15.89 -7.18 -0.90
CA ARG A 8 17.04 -8.07 -0.74
C ARG A 8 16.75 -9.13 0.31
N ASN A 9 16.84 -10.39 -0.09
CA ASN A 9 16.77 -11.57 0.75
C ASN A 9 15.58 -11.55 1.74
N LEU A 10 14.40 -11.12 1.25
CA LEU A 10 13.20 -11.01 2.06
C LEU A 10 12.70 -12.39 2.46
N LYS A 11 12.43 -12.57 3.76
CA LYS A 11 11.82 -13.78 4.32
C LYS A 11 10.59 -13.43 5.13
N LYS A 12 9.57 -14.27 5.04
CA LYS A 12 8.34 -14.14 5.84
C LYS A 12 7.71 -15.49 6.10
N SER A 13 7.42 -15.74 7.38
CA SER A 13 6.71 -16.93 7.85
C SER A 13 5.50 -16.55 8.69
N PHE A 14 4.53 -17.42 8.76
CA PHE A 14 3.39 -17.37 9.67
C PHE A 14 3.36 -18.67 10.48
N GLY A 15 3.78 -18.58 11.74
CA GLY A 15 4.04 -19.76 12.55
C GLY A 15 5.11 -20.65 11.88
N ASN A 16 4.79 -21.90 11.60
CA ASN A 16 5.69 -22.86 10.96
C ASN A 16 5.64 -22.82 9.42
N LEU A 17 4.74 -22.00 8.84
CA LEU A 17 4.61 -21.92 7.39
C LEU A 17 5.50 -20.81 6.84
N GLU A 18 6.57 -21.19 6.13
CA GLU A 18 7.44 -20.28 5.40
C GLU A 18 6.81 -19.88 4.07
N VAL A 19 6.32 -18.62 3.99
CA VAL A 19 5.59 -18.10 2.83
C VAL A 19 6.52 -17.42 1.83
N ILE A 20 7.51 -16.66 2.32
CA ILE A 20 8.56 -16.07 1.50
C ILE A 20 9.89 -16.56 2.06
N LYS A 21 10.63 -17.34 1.25
CA LYS A 21 11.83 -18.07 1.71
C LYS A 21 13.11 -17.26 1.59
N ASP A 22 13.31 -16.64 0.44
CA ASP A 22 14.46 -15.77 0.14
C ASP A 22 14.20 -15.07 -1.19
N LEU A 23 13.54 -13.91 -1.12
CA LEU A 23 13.12 -13.19 -2.32
C LEU A 23 13.90 -11.90 -2.47
N SER A 24 14.51 -11.74 -3.64
CA SER A 24 15.14 -10.48 -4.06
C SER A 24 14.51 -10.01 -5.36
N LEU A 25 14.22 -8.70 -5.45
CA LEU A 25 13.56 -8.07 -6.58
C LEU A 25 14.04 -6.64 -6.72
N THR A 26 14.19 -6.17 -7.94
CA THR A 26 14.41 -4.75 -8.23
C THR A 26 13.41 -4.25 -9.25
N ALA A 27 12.90 -3.03 -9.04
CA ALA A 27 12.05 -2.33 -9.98
C ALA A 27 12.58 -0.93 -10.25
N LYS A 28 12.68 -0.56 -11.52
CA LYS A 28 13.05 0.79 -11.95
C LYS A 28 11.83 1.69 -12.00
N LYS A 29 12.05 2.99 -12.01
CA LYS A 29 10.95 3.96 -12.16
C LYS A 29 10.25 3.75 -13.51
N GLY A 30 8.91 3.62 -13.47
CA GLY A 30 8.07 3.39 -14.65
C GLY A 30 8.02 1.94 -15.12
N GLU A 31 8.73 1.02 -14.48
CA GLU A 31 8.69 -0.40 -14.79
C GLU A 31 7.41 -1.05 -14.23
N VAL A 32 6.82 -1.96 -15.01
CA VAL A 32 5.69 -2.79 -14.58
C VAL A 32 6.19 -4.21 -14.33
N ILE A 33 6.00 -4.69 -13.10
CA ILE A 33 6.39 -6.05 -12.70
C ILE A 33 5.13 -6.87 -12.43
N CYS A 34 4.99 -8.00 -13.14
CA CYS A 34 3.95 -8.99 -12.90
C CYS A 34 4.46 -10.11 -12.00
N ILE A 35 3.73 -10.38 -10.89
CA ILE A 35 4.00 -11.51 -10.00
C ILE A 35 2.92 -12.56 -10.21
N ILE A 36 3.32 -13.73 -10.75
CA ILE A 36 2.42 -14.82 -11.09
C ILE A 36 2.65 -15.98 -10.12
N GLY A 37 1.58 -16.71 -9.81
CA GLY A 37 1.62 -17.89 -8.94
C GLY A 37 0.23 -18.30 -8.48
N THR A 38 0.10 -19.50 -7.93
CA THR A 38 -1.14 -20.07 -7.41
C THR A 38 -1.68 -19.27 -6.22
N SER A 39 -2.94 -19.48 -5.84
CA SER A 39 -3.48 -18.94 -4.60
C SER A 39 -2.65 -19.43 -3.40
N GLY A 40 -2.40 -18.56 -2.44
CA GLY A 40 -1.57 -18.89 -1.27
C GLY A 40 -0.06 -18.84 -1.49
N SER A 41 0.45 -18.59 -2.69
CA SER A 41 1.91 -18.56 -2.98
C SER A 41 2.67 -17.33 -2.41
N GLY A 42 2.02 -16.48 -1.61
CA GLY A 42 2.69 -15.35 -0.94
C GLY A 42 2.71 -14.02 -1.69
N LYS A 43 2.08 -13.90 -2.88
CA LYS A 43 2.07 -12.66 -3.69
C LYS A 43 1.56 -11.45 -2.91
N SER A 44 0.40 -11.58 -2.26
CA SER A 44 -0.18 -10.51 -1.44
C SER A 44 0.66 -10.23 -0.18
N THR A 45 1.28 -11.27 0.39
CA THR A 45 2.19 -11.13 1.53
C THR A 45 3.43 -10.31 1.13
N LEU A 46 4.00 -10.56 -0.05
CA LEU A 46 5.12 -9.79 -0.56
C LEU A 46 4.75 -8.30 -0.70
N LEU A 47 3.62 -7.99 -1.34
CA LEU A 47 3.17 -6.60 -1.49
C LEU A 47 2.93 -5.92 -0.13
N ARG A 48 2.38 -6.66 0.85
CA ARG A 48 2.19 -6.15 2.21
C ARG A 48 3.51 -5.95 2.96
N CYS A 49 4.54 -6.76 2.68
CA CYS A 49 5.88 -6.54 3.23
C CYS A 49 6.55 -5.30 2.65
N VAL A 50 6.33 -4.99 1.37
CA VAL A 50 6.90 -3.81 0.71
C VAL A 50 6.44 -2.51 1.35
N ASN A 51 5.17 -2.41 1.72
CA ASN A 51 4.63 -1.21 2.38
C ASN A 51 4.53 -1.34 3.90
N LEU A 52 5.13 -2.38 4.48
CA LEU A 52 5.13 -2.68 5.92
C LEU A 52 3.74 -2.82 6.56
N LEU A 53 2.70 -3.16 5.79
CA LEU A 53 1.44 -3.68 6.34
C LEU A 53 1.64 -5.04 6.98
N GLU A 54 2.66 -5.77 6.50
CA GLU A 54 3.16 -6.98 7.12
C GLU A 54 4.68 -6.81 7.35
N THR A 55 5.15 -7.07 8.55
CA THR A 55 6.58 -6.96 8.85
C THR A 55 7.30 -8.23 8.38
N PRO A 56 8.34 -8.14 7.55
CA PRO A 56 9.15 -9.30 7.18
C PRO A 56 9.93 -9.84 8.40
N ASP A 57 10.33 -11.11 8.36
CA ASP A 57 11.13 -11.72 9.41
C ASP A 57 12.62 -11.40 9.23
N SER A 58 13.05 -11.22 7.98
CA SER A 58 14.40 -10.74 7.62
C SER A 58 14.41 -10.17 6.20
N GLY A 59 15.56 -9.59 5.82
CA GLY A 59 15.76 -8.95 4.53
C GLY A 59 15.64 -7.43 4.60
N GLU A 60 15.83 -6.79 3.47
CA GLU A 60 15.87 -5.33 3.36
C GLU A 60 14.91 -4.85 2.28
N VAL A 61 14.25 -3.74 2.51
CA VAL A 61 13.39 -3.06 1.54
C VAL A 61 13.87 -1.62 1.37
N TYR A 62 14.17 -1.26 0.13
CA TYR A 62 14.56 0.09 -0.26
C TYR A 62 13.46 0.69 -1.15
N VAL A 63 13.05 1.91 -0.86
CA VAL A 63 12.10 2.67 -1.67
C VAL A 63 12.77 3.94 -2.15
N ASN A 64 12.87 4.14 -3.47
CA ASN A 64 13.60 5.23 -4.11
C ASN A 64 15.06 5.37 -3.58
N GLY A 65 15.73 4.24 -3.35
CA GLY A 65 17.09 4.18 -2.82
C GLY A 65 17.21 4.38 -1.31
N GLU A 66 16.13 4.62 -0.60
CA GLU A 66 16.10 4.75 0.85
C GLU A 66 15.79 3.41 1.52
N LEU A 67 16.70 2.91 2.37
CA LEU A 67 16.48 1.72 3.19
C LEU A 67 15.45 2.01 4.28
N ILE A 68 14.43 1.16 4.38
CA ILE A 68 13.54 1.14 5.54
C ILE A 68 14.31 0.53 6.72
N LYS A 69 14.64 1.37 7.70
CA LYS A 69 15.46 0.97 8.84
C LYS A 69 14.64 0.11 9.80
N MET A 70 15.09 -1.11 10.01
CA MET A 70 14.49 -2.07 10.94
C MET A 70 15.45 -2.44 12.06
N LYS A 71 14.90 -2.78 13.24
CA LYS A 71 15.64 -3.33 14.38
C LYS A 71 14.89 -4.52 14.96
N LYS A 72 15.57 -5.37 15.71
CA LYS A 72 14.92 -6.45 16.45
C LYS A 72 14.41 -5.93 17.79
N ASP A 73 13.19 -6.30 18.14
CA ASP A 73 12.63 -6.09 19.46
C ASP A 73 13.19 -7.12 20.47
N LYS A 74 12.69 -7.08 21.72
CA LYS A 74 13.09 -8.01 22.80
C LYS A 74 12.79 -9.47 22.49
N ASN A 75 11.85 -9.74 21.56
CA ASN A 75 11.44 -11.08 21.14
C ASN A 75 12.12 -11.51 19.84
N GLY A 76 13.07 -10.72 19.31
CA GLY A 76 13.76 -10.98 18.06
C GLY A 76 12.95 -10.64 16.79
N LYS A 77 11.74 -10.06 16.93
CA LYS A 77 10.90 -9.65 15.81
C LYS A 77 11.40 -8.32 15.25
N LEU A 78 11.44 -8.21 13.91
CA LEU A 78 11.75 -6.96 13.24
C LEU A 78 10.64 -5.92 13.49
N ILE A 79 11.05 -4.73 13.86
CA ILE A 79 10.18 -3.56 13.99
C ILE A 79 10.87 -2.35 13.34
N PRO A 80 10.13 -1.36 12.83
CA PRO A 80 10.72 -0.12 12.34
C PRO A 80 11.52 0.60 13.43
N VAL A 81 12.66 1.17 13.04
CA VAL A 81 13.45 2.03 13.95
C VAL A 81 12.71 3.33 14.22
N GLU A 82 12.13 3.91 13.18
CA GLU A 82 11.44 5.20 13.21
C GLU A 82 10.08 5.11 12.51
N GLN A 83 9.00 5.31 13.25
CA GLN A 83 7.65 5.28 12.69
C GLN A 83 7.44 6.38 11.64
N ASN A 84 7.99 7.57 11.85
CA ASN A 84 7.91 8.70 10.92
C ASN A 84 8.51 8.37 9.54
N GLN A 85 9.58 7.55 9.49
CA GLN A 85 10.14 7.09 8.22
C GLN A 85 9.13 6.20 7.48
N VAL A 86 8.50 5.27 8.18
CA VAL A 86 7.49 4.36 7.62
C VAL A 86 6.30 5.15 7.08
N ASP A 87 5.78 6.08 7.85
CA ASP A 87 4.60 6.88 7.47
C ASP A 87 4.89 7.75 6.24
N ARG A 88 6.08 8.36 6.17
CA ARG A 88 6.55 9.12 5.02
C ARG A 88 6.73 8.24 3.78
N ILE A 89 7.24 7.02 3.92
CA ILE A 89 7.39 6.08 2.81
C ILE A 89 6.03 5.60 2.35
N ARG A 90 5.14 5.21 3.27
CA ARG A 90 3.76 4.79 2.96
C ARG A 90 2.96 5.87 2.23
N SER A 91 3.14 7.14 2.57
CA SER A 91 2.45 8.23 1.87
C SER A 91 2.84 8.36 0.39
N LYS A 92 3.96 7.73 -0.03
CA LYS A 92 4.45 7.68 -1.41
C LYS A 92 4.17 6.35 -2.11
N LEU A 93 3.69 5.33 -1.37
CA LEU A 93 3.35 4.02 -1.89
C LEU A 93 1.82 3.86 -1.87
N SER A 94 1.22 3.66 -3.02
CA SER A 94 -0.19 3.31 -3.12
C SER A 94 -0.36 1.80 -3.21
N MET A 95 -1.40 1.27 -2.58
CA MET A 95 -1.76 -0.14 -2.67
C MET A 95 -3.24 -0.25 -3.02
N VAL A 96 -3.56 -1.01 -4.07
CA VAL A 96 -4.92 -1.38 -4.41
C VAL A 96 -5.18 -2.78 -3.86
N PHE A 97 -6.19 -2.92 -3.01
CA PHE A 97 -6.57 -4.17 -2.38
C PHE A 97 -7.58 -4.92 -3.24
N GLN A 98 -7.61 -6.25 -3.11
CA GLN A 98 -8.58 -7.10 -3.80
C GLN A 98 -10.01 -6.87 -3.28
N ASP A 99 -10.16 -6.56 -2.01
CA ASP A 99 -11.45 -6.38 -1.32
C ASP A 99 -11.82 -4.88 -1.20
N PHE A 100 -11.54 -4.07 -2.17
CA PHE A 100 -11.83 -2.62 -2.25
C PHE A 100 -11.51 -1.79 -1.00
N ASN A 101 -11.77 -2.30 0.20
CA ASN A 101 -11.51 -1.71 1.53
C ASN A 101 -12.10 -0.29 1.71
N LEU A 102 -13.29 -0.07 1.15
CA LEU A 102 -14.01 1.19 1.32
C LEU A 102 -14.72 1.24 2.67
N TRP A 103 -14.70 2.40 3.29
CA TRP A 103 -15.52 2.69 4.48
C TRP A 103 -16.99 2.78 4.10
N SER A 104 -17.78 1.78 4.48
CA SER A 104 -19.19 1.63 4.10
C SER A 104 -20.09 2.75 4.64
N HIS A 105 -19.68 3.41 5.73
CA HIS A 105 -20.39 4.54 6.37
C HIS A 105 -20.03 5.91 5.78
N MET A 106 -19.13 5.95 4.82
CA MET A 106 -18.71 7.15 4.10
C MET A 106 -19.20 7.14 2.66
N THR A 107 -19.48 8.31 2.08
CA THR A 107 -19.76 8.42 0.66
C THR A 107 -18.53 8.15 -0.18
N VAL A 108 -18.69 7.97 -1.49
CA VAL A 108 -17.57 7.78 -2.43
C VAL A 108 -16.57 8.92 -2.33
N LEU A 109 -17.04 10.16 -2.38
CA LEU A 109 -16.17 11.33 -2.25
C LEU A 109 -15.46 11.38 -0.90
N GLN A 110 -16.15 11.06 0.20
CA GLN A 110 -15.53 11.01 1.53
C GLN A 110 -14.42 9.97 1.60
N ASN A 111 -14.63 8.78 1.02
CA ASN A 111 -13.58 7.76 0.91
C ASN A 111 -12.34 8.26 0.16
N VAL A 112 -12.53 9.00 -0.94
CA VAL A 112 -11.43 9.54 -1.76
C VAL A 112 -10.64 10.62 -1.03
N ILE A 113 -11.32 11.50 -0.28
CA ILE A 113 -10.66 12.67 0.34
C ILE A 113 -10.17 12.44 1.77
N GLU A 114 -10.47 11.30 2.39
CA GLU A 114 -10.11 11.01 3.78
C GLU A 114 -8.59 11.07 4.01
N ALA A 115 -7.82 10.32 3.24
CA ALA A 115 -6.36 10.34 3.36
C ALA A 115 -5.73 11.70 2.98
N PRO A 116 -6.11 12.38 1.89
CA PRO A 116 -5.70 13.75 1.63
C PRO A 116 -5.87 14.71 2.79
N ILE A 117 -7.02 14.68 3.47
CA ILE A 117 -7.30 15.59 4.60
C ILE A 117 -6.52 15.17 5.85
N HIS A 118 -6.63 13.90 6.25
CA HIS A 118 -6.16 13.46 7.57
C HIS A 118 -4.68 13.07 7.59
N VAL A 119 -4.14 12.54 6.48
CA VAL A 119 -2.74 12.11 6.36
C VAL A 119 -1.87 13.20 5.72
N GLN A 120 -2.30 13.73 4.57
CA GLN A 120 -1.52 14.72 3.81
C GLN A 120 -1.75 16.15 4.29
N LYS A 121 -2.73 16.38 5.19
CA LYS A 121 -3.08 17.70 5.75
C LYS A 121 -3.50 18.72 4.69
N ILE A 122 -4.08 18.25 3.59
CA ILE A 122 -4.61 19.11 2.54
C ILE A 122 -5.90 19.79 3.07
N GLU A 123 -6.06 21.05 2.75
CA GLU A 123 -7.26 21.82 3.11
C GLU A 123 -8.51 21.16 2.50
N LYS A 124 -9.62 21.09 3.27
CA LYS A 124 -10.81 20.31 2.95
C LYS A 124 -11.44 20.68 1.60
N ASN A 125 -11.53 21.98 1.27
CA ASN A 125 -12.12 22.42 0.00
C ASN A 125 -11.22 22.05 -1.19
N VAL A 126 -9.90 22.12 -1.02
CA VAL A 126 -8.93 21.69 -2.02
C VAL A 126 -9.01 20.18 -2.23
N ALA A 127 -9.03 19.39 -1.15
CA ALA A 127 -9.19 17.94 -1.20
C ALA A 127 -10.50 17.54 -1.90
N ARG A 128 -11.62 18.23 -1.58
CA ARG A 128 -12.93 18.00 -2.20
C ARG A 128 -12.90 18.28 -3.71
N LYS A 129 -12.35 19.41 -4.12
CA LYS A 129 -12.19 19.74 -5.56
C LYS A 129 -11.36 18.70 -6.29
N ASN A 130 -10.22 18.31 -5.73
CA ASN A 130 -9.34 17.30 -6.31
C ASN A 130 -10.04 15.92 -6.35
N GLY A 131 -10.79 15.57 -5.31
CA GLY A 131 -11.58 14.33 -5.26
C GLY A 131 -12.59 14.25 -6.38
N TYR A 132 -13.35 15.31 -6.64
CA TYR A 132 -14.29 15.36 -7.78
C TYR A 132 -13.57 15.18 -9.12
N LEU A 133 -12.44 15.87 -9.33
CA LEU A 133 -11.64 15.71 -10.58
C LEU A 133 -11.13 14.28 -10.77
N LEU A 134 -10.78 13.57 -9.69
CA LEU A 134 -10.38 12.17 -9.77
C LEU A 134 -11.56 11.27 -10.11
N LEU A 135 -12.73 11.48 -9.50
CA LEU A 135 -13.94 10.72 -9.81
C LEU A 135 -14.40 10.96 -11.26
N GLU A 136 -14.25 12.17 -11.78
CA GLU A 136 -14.50 12.49 -13.18
C GLU A 136 -13.58 11.73 -14.14
N LYS A 137 -12.27 11.67 -13.81
CA LYS A 137 -11.29 10.90 -14.60
C LYS A 137 -11.64 9.42 -14.75
N VAL A 138 -12.23 8.83 -13.71
CA VAL A 138 -12.64 7.41 -13.72
C VAL A 138 -14.12 7.22 -14.08
N GLY A 139 -14.84 8.31 -14.44
CA GLY A 139 -16.19 8.27 -14.99
C GLY A 139 -17.30 7.95 -13.98
N ILE A 140 -17.10 8.29 -12.69
CA ILE A 140 -18.10 8.05 -11.63
C ILE A 140 -18.37 9.31 -10.76
N ALA A 141 -18.16 10.51 -11.29
CA ALA A 141 -18.38 11.76 -10.55
C ALA A 141 -19.83 11.92 -10.06
N GLU A 142 -20.80 11.42 -10.80
CA GLU A 142 -22.23 11.44 -10.43
C GLU A 142 -22.53 10.51 -9.24
N LYS A 143 -21.59 9.64 -8.83
CA LYS A 143 -21.70 8.77 -7.67
C LYS A 143 -21.06 9.36 -6.41
N ALA A 144 -20.48 10.55 -6.46
CA ALA A 144 -19.70 11.16 -5.39
C ALA A 144 -20.40 11.14 -4.02
N ASP A 145 -21.70 11.39 -3.98
CA ASP A 145 -22.50 11.45 -2.76
C ASP A 145 -23.21 10.11 -2.44
N GLN A 146 -22.97 9.04 -3.22
CA GLN A 146 -23.50 7.71 -2.94
C GLN A 146 -22.58 6.96 -1.97
N TYR A 147 -23.14 5.94 -1.32
CA TYR A 147 -22.39 5.02 -0.46
C TYR A 147 -21.88 3.81 -1.26
N PRO A 148 -20.80 3.15 -0.83
CA PRO A 148 -20.21 1.99 -1.51
C PRO A 148 -21.22 0.89 -1.85
N SER A 149 -22.21 0.65 -0.98
CA SER A 149 -23.25 -0.35 -1.19
C SER A 149 -24.13 -0.12 -2.43
N LYS A 150 -24.10 1.07 -3.01
CA LYS A 150 -24.85 1.44 -4.23
C LYS A 150 -24.01 1.34 -5.51
N LEU A 151 -22.76 0.92 -5.39
CA LEU A 151 -21.82 0.80 -6.49
C LEU A 151 -21.67 -0.65 -6.93
N SER A 152 -21.48 -0.86 -8.23
CA SER A 152 -21.01 -2.15 -8.74
C SER A 152 -19.56 -2.43 -8.31
N GLY A 153 -19.11 -3.69 -8.36
CA GLY A 153 -17.74 -4.05 -8.00
C GLY A 153 -16.68 -3.26 -8.77
N GLY A 154 -16.86 -3.07 -10.08
CA GLY A 154 -15.95 -2.26 -10.90
C GLY A 154 -15.95 -0.77 -10.53
N GLN A 155 -17.09 -0.23 -10.09
CA GLN A 155 -17.17 1.15 -9.58
C GLN A 155 -16.54 1.30 -8.20
N GLN A 156 -16.57 0.25 -7.37
CA GLN A 156 -15.89 0.26 -6.06
C GLN A 156 -14.37 0.17 -6.20
N GLN A 157 -13.85 -0.50 -7.23
CA GLN A 157 -12.43 -0.61 -7.54
C GLN A 157 -11.87 0.67 -8.13
#